data_7f336fe7c8212547da99cac66784268a
#
_entry.id   7f336fe7c8212547da99cac66784268a
#
_cell.length_a   1.000
_cell.length_b   1.000
_cell.length_c   1.000
_cell.angle_alpha   90.00
_cell.angle_beta   90.00
_cell.angle_gamma   90.00
#
_symmetry.space_group_name_H-M   'P 1'
#
loop_
_entity.id
_entity.type
_entity.pdbx_description
1 polymer ?
#
loop_
_entity_poly.entity_id
_entity_poly.type
_entity_poly.pdbx_seq_one_letter_code
_entity_poly.pdbx_strand_id
1 'polypeptide(L)'
;MNTKEDKIKFLVFSAAYPYRGGISDSTHSLCNELIKSGVNTEVWTFSLLYPSFLFPGKSQYSNEGYVQNFKITRVINTMNPFNWVRVSKMANKIMPESIILRYWSPILVFPYFFIGLLLNKKIKIIGLIDNWDNHEKVLFEKLLRMFFLNTCEKFITMSDNVGRQVEKSTNKKVLSLFHPINLNLPKPKDKEKAKIHLGLSDKTYISFVGLIRKYKGLETLIKSMKLISRNDIRLIIAGEFYEPVNTYLSLINDLDLNDKIIIYNKFLDSKMIRDYICASDLIIQPYIKASQSGITPLCYLYNTPMVVSNIEGLKEVIHRDKSGAIFKETPESLSNVILESLDEDKLKSYKQNIKKSKIKYSWSSFVKELQKL
;
A
#
# COMPACT_ATOMS: atom_id res chain seq x y z
N MET A 1 8.06 20.07 37.80
CA MET A 1 8.82 20.40 36.59
C MET A 1 8.31 19.50 35.47
N ASN A 2 7.32 19.96 34.69
CA ASN A 2 6.92 19.23 33.47
C ASN A 2 7.79 19.74 32.34
N THR A 3 8.79 18.97 31.99
CA THR A 3 9.68 19.28 30.88
C THR A 3 8.89 19.22 29.56
N LYS A 4 9.18 20.11 28.63
CA LYS A 4 8.59 20.16 27.27
C LYS A 4 8.70 18.84 26.48
N GLU A 5 9.48 17.89 26.99
CA GLU A 5 9.75 16.58 26.37
C GLU A 5 8.65 15.53 26.57
N ASP A 6 7.75 15.70 27.53
CA ASP A 6 6.74 14.67 27.86
C ASP A 6 5.43 14.81 27.08
N LYS A 7 5.22 15.95 26.41
CA LYS A 7 3.96 16.20 25.70
C LYS A 7 3.90 15.38 24.39
N ILE A 8 2.80 14.62 24.21
CA ILE A 8 2.55 13.91 22.96
C ILE A 8 2.36 14.93 21.83
N LYS A 9 3.22 14.87 20.80
CA LYS A 9 3.08 15.69 19.60
C LYS A 9 2.03 15.12 18.67
N PHE A 10 2.13 13.82 18.34
CA PHE A 10 1.14 13.13 17.50
C PHE A 10 0.49 11.97 18.25
N LEU A 11 -0.84 11.99 18.32
CA LEU A 11 -1.65 10.86 18.73
C LEU A 11 -2.30 10.26 17.47
N VAL A 12 -1.90 9.04 17.10
CA VAL A 12 -2.32 8.43 15.83
C VAL A 12 -3.49 7.47 16.06
N PHE A 13 -4.63 7.72 15.43
CA PHE A 13 -5.78 6.82 15.42
C PHE A 13 -5.70 5.95 14.17
N SER A 14 -5.31 4.71 14.33
CA SER A 14 -5.09 3.78 13.22
C SER A 14 -5.13 2.33 13.66
N ALA A 15 -5.25 1.42 12.68
CA ALA A 15 -4.94 0.01 12.93
C ALA A 15 -3.44 -0.14 13.24
N ALA A 16 -3.15 -0.83 14.32
CA ALA A 16 -1.82 -1.21 14.78
C ALA A 16 -1.93 -2.55 15.50
N TYR A 17 -0.82 -3.16 15.93
CA TYR A 17 -0.84 -4.41 16.67
C TYR A 17 -1.95 -4.43 17.75
N PRO A 18 -2.74 -5.50 17.84
CA PRO A 18 -2.58 -6.81 17.21
C PRO A 18 -3.19 -6.96 15.81
N TYR A 19 -3.70 -5.88 15.18
CA TYR A 19 -4.22 -5.97 13.82
C TYR A 19 -3.09 -6.25 12.83
N ARG A 20 -3.39 -7.07 11.79
CA ARG A 20 -2.47 -7.40 10.70
C ARG A 20 -2.78 -6.60 9.42
N GLY A 21 -1.81 -6.57 8.51
CA GLY A 21 -1.95 -6.03 7.15
C GLY A 21 -1.32 -4.67 6.95
N GLY A 22 -1.32 -4.22 5.70
CA GLY A 22 -0.51 -3.07 5.25
C GLY A 22 -0.76 -1.76 6.01
N ILE A 23 -1.98 -1.51 6.49
CA ILE A 23 -2.29 -0.32 7.31
C ILE A 23 -1.58 -0.42 8.66
N SER A 24 -1.65 -1.59 9.33
CA SER A 24 -0.95 -1.81 10.60
C SER A 24 0.56 -1.66 10.43
N ASP A 25 1.14 -2.34 9.43
CA ASP A 25 2.58 -2.34 9.16
C ASP A 25 3.10 -0.93 8.86
N SER A 26 2.36 -0.17 8.06
CA SER A 26 2.73 1.21 7.74
C SER A 26 2.50 2.19 8.89
N THR A 27 1.52 1.93 9.78
CA THR A 27 1.35 2.69 11.03
C THR A 27 2.56 2.49 11.95
N HIS A 28 3.01 1.24 12.11
CA HIS A 28 4.20 0.93 12.89
C HIS A 28 5.45 1.62 12.31
N SER A 29 5.62 1.58 11.00
CA SER A 29 6.77 2.21 10.32
C SER A 29 6.75 3.73 10.49
N LEU A 30 5.59 4.37 10.34
CA LEU A 30 5.40 5.81 10.56
C LEU A 30 5.78 6.21 12.00
N CYS A 31 5.22 5.51 12.99
CA CYS A 31 5.41 5.87 14.39
C CYS A 31 6.84 5.59 14.87
N ASN A 32 7.46 4.49 14.43
CA ASN A 32 8.88 4.22 14.71
C ASN A 32 9.78 5.32 14.13
N GLU A 33 9.50 5.81 12.92
CA GLU A 33 10.31 6.87 12.33
C GLU A 33 10.06 8.23 13.01
N LEU A 34 8.83 8.52 13.45
CA LEU A 34 8.52 9.70 14.26
C LEU A 34 9.32 9.70 15.56
N ILE A 35 9.28 8.60 16.32
CA ILE A 35 10.05 8.46 17.56
C ILE A 35 11.56 8.59 17.30
N LYS A 36 12.08 7.93 16.26
CA LYS A 36 13.48 8.03 15.85
C LYS A 36 13.89 9.47 15.50
N SER A 37 12.95 10.26 15.01
CA SER A 37 13.14 11.68 14.70
C SER A 37 12.92 12.60 15.93
N GLY A 38 12.82 12.05 17.14
CA GLY A 38 12.62 12.79 18.39
C GLY A 38 11.19 13.31 18.62
N VAL A 39 10.21 12.74 17.91
CA VAL A 39 8.81 13.16 18.01
C VAL A 39 8.03 12.20 18.88
N ASN A 40 7.62 12.67 20.09
CA ASN A 40 6.81 11.88 20.99
C ASN A 40 5.45 11.53 20.37
N THR A 41 5.20 10.23 20.16
CA THR A 41 4.05 9.71 19.42
C THR A 41 3.44 8.50 20.13
N GLU A 42 2.12 8.46 20.26
CA GLU A 42 1.36 7.28 20.70
C GLU A 42 0.36 6.86 19.63
N VAL A 43 -0.02 5.57 19.64
CA VAL A 43 -1.07 5.03 18.77
C VAL A 43 -2.26 4.58 19.61
N TRP A 44 -3.43 5.09 19.25
CA TRP A 44 -4.69 4.53 19.72
C TRP A 44 -5.31 3.70 18.61
N THR A 45 -5.33 2.39 18.85
CA THR A 45 -5.89 1.42 17.92
C THR A 45 -7.25 0.93 18.40
N PHE A 46 -7.86 0.07 17.61
CA PHE A 46 -9.22 -0.35 17.80
C PHE A 46 -9.35 -1.50 18.82
N SER A 47 -10.29 -1.37 19.72
CA SER A 47 -10.81 -2.51 20.50
C SER A 47 -11.76 -3.36 19.63
N LEU A 48 -12.52 -2.70 18.73
CA LEU A 48 -13.29 -3.31 17.66
C LEU A 48 -13.13 -2.47 16.39
N LEU A 49 -12.54 -3.03 15.31
CA LEU A 49 -12.40 -2.37 14.02
C LEU A 49 -13.53 -2.78 13.07
N TYR A 50 -13.64 -4.05 12.76
CA TYR A 50 -14.73 -4.62 11.97
C TYR A 50 -15.50 -5.65 12.80
N PRO A 51 -16.84 -5.59 12.84
CA PRO A 51 -17.64 -6.73 13.28
C PRO A 51 -17.29 -7.99 12.47
N SER A 52 -17.34 -9.15 13.10
CA SER A 52 -16.91 -10.41 12.47
C SER A 52 -17.63 -10.71 11.14
N PHE A 53 -18.89 -10.32 11.02
CA PHE A 53 -19.70 -10.53 9.81
C PHE A 53 -19.34 -9.58 8.65
N LEU A 54 -18.64 -8.48 8.90
CA LEU A 54 -18.17 -7.54 7.87
C LEU A 54 -16.74 -7.80 7.45
N PHE A 55 -16.01 -8.68 8.11
CA PHE A 55 -14.63 -8.98 7.79
C PHE A 55 -14.52 -10.17 6.83
N PRO A 56 -14.01 -9.99 5.61
CA PRO A 56 -14.00 -11.05 4.60
C PRO A 56 -12.92 -12.14 4.83
N GLY A 57 -12.01 -11.93 5.80
CA GLY A 57 -10.89 -12.83 6.06
C GLY A 57 -11.11 -13.73 7.29
N LYS A 58 -10.23 -14.73 7.49
CA LYS A 58 -10.29 -15.66 8.63
C LYS A 58 -9.96 -15.00 9.98
N SER A 59 -9.05 -14.03 10.02
CA SER A 59 -8.64 -13.31 11.22
C SER A 59 -8.20 -11.90 10.89
N GLN A 60 -8.53 -10.93 11.75
CA GLN A 60 -8.04 -9.56 11.70
C GLN A 60 -6.70 -9.39 12.44
N TYR A 61 -6.26 -10.39 13.18
CA TYR A 61 -5.14 -10.31 14.11
C TYR A 61 -3.90 -11.00 13.57
N SER A 62 -2.73 -10.46 13.94
CA SER A 62 -1.42 -11.07 13.69
C SER A 62 -1.10 -12.10 14.76
N ASN A 63 -0.45 -13.19 14.36
CA ASN A 63 0.14 -14.16 15.27
C ASN A 63 1.59 -13.78 15.63
N GLU A 64 2.17 -12.77 14.98
CA GLU A 64 3.53 -12.30 15.19
C GLU A 64 3.51 -10.97 15.94
N GLY A 65 4.41 -10.80 16.92
CA GLY A 65 4.59 -9.54 17.62
C GLY A 65 5.37 -8.53 16.78
N TYR A 66 5.15 -7.25 17.03
CA TYR A 66 5.95 -6.16 16.44
C TYR A 66 6.94 -5.62 17.43
N VAL A 67 8.17 -5.35 16.97
CA VAL A 67 9.11 -4.52 17.73
C VAL A 67 8.68 -3.06 17.57
N GLN A 68 8.31 -2.43 18.68
CA GLN A 68 7.83 -1.05 18.70
C GLN A 68 8.46 -0.25 19.83
N ASN A 69 8.76 1.01 19.55
CA ASN A 69 9.35 1.96 20.51
C ASN A 69 8.33 3.03 20.95
N PHE A 70 7.03 2.80 20.73
CA PHE A 70 5.94 3.69 21.08
C PHE A 70 4.80 2.91 21.73
N LYS A 71 3.98 3.64 22.48
CA LYS A 71 2.84 3.06 23.18
C LYS A 71 1.66 2.84 22.24
N ILE A 72 1.05 1.66 22.32
CA ILE A 72 -0.19 1.32 21.62
C ILE A 72 -1.29 1.08 22.66
N THR A 73 -2.42 1.75 22.51
CA THR A 73 -3.58 1.59 23.40
C THR A 73 -4.82 1.19 22.58
N ARG A 74 -5.44 0.06 22.91
CA ARG A 74 -6.65 -0.45 22.24
C ARG A 74 -7.89 0.14 22.87
N VAL A 75 -8.40 1.24 22.31
CA VAL A 75 -9.51 1.99 22.94
C VAL A 75 -10.66 2.32 22.02
N ILE A 76 -10.49 2.36 20.69
CA ILE A 76 -11.51 2.82 19.76
C ILE A 76 -12.41 1.65 19.37
N ASN A 77 -13.72 1.80 19.56
CA ASN A 77 -14.74 0.88 19.07
C ASN A 77 -15.54 1.56 17.96
N THR A 78 -15.53 1.00 16.76
CA THR A 78 -16.18 1.61 15.59
C THR A 78 -17.69 1.63 15.64
N MET A 79 -18.32 0.81 16.52
CA MET A 79 -19.75 0.60 16.57
C MET A 79 -20.41 1.15 17.85
N ASN A 80 -19.63 1.65 18.82
CA ASN A 80 -20.17 2.05 20.13
C ASN A 80 -20.06 3.56 20.36
N PRO A 81 -21.16 4.34 20.26
CA PRO A 81 -21.16 5.78 20.49
C PRO A 81 -20.71 6.20 21.90
N PHE A 82 -21.05 5.43 22.93
CA PHE A 82 -20.60 5.71 24.31
C PHE A 82 -19.06 5.61 24.43
N ASN A 83 -18.45 4.71 23.66
CA ASN A 83 -17.00 4.60 23.58
C ASN A 83 -16.40 5.86 22.96
N TRP A 84 -17.02 6.48 21.96
CA TRP A 84 -16.49 7.69 21.31
C TRP A 84 -16.43 8.88 22.28
N VAL A 85 -17.44 9.03 23.14
CA VAL A 85 -17.42 10.03 24.23
C VAL A 85 -16.28 9.75 25.20
N ARG A 86 -16.08 8.50 25.61
CA ARG A 86 -14.96 8.11 26.49
C ARG A 86 -13.60 8.41 25.85
N VAL A 87 -13.41 8.05 24.57
CA VAL A 87 -12.18 8.29 23.82
C VAL A 87 -11.88 9.78 23.73
N SER A 88 -12.88 10.63 23.45
CA SER A 88 -12.73 12.08 23.40
C SER A 88 -12.30 12.65 24.76
N LYS A 89 -12.95 12.21 25.86
CA LYS A 89 -12.54 12.64 27.22
C LYS A 89 -11.09 12.25 27.55
N MET A 90 -10.67 11.04 27.16
CA MET A 90 -9.31 10.59 27.34
C MET A 90 -8.32 11.45 26.52
N ALA A 91 -8.61 11.74 25.26
CA ALA A 91 -7.78 12.58 24.41
C ALA A 91 -7.69 14.03 24.94
N ASN A 92 -8.81 14.59 25.40
CA ASN A 92 -8.86 15.91 26.02
C ASN A 92 -8.05 15.99 27.33
N LYS A 93 -7.94 14.88 28.07
CA LYS A 93 -7.08 14.82 29.28
C LYS A 93 -5.58 14.81 28.93
N ILE A 94 -5.22 14.13 27.86
CA ILE A 94 -3.82 14.03 27.39
C ILE A 94 -3.38 15.31 26.69
N MET A 95 -4.31 16.00 25.98
CA MET A 95 -4.04 17.21 25.23
C MET A 95 -2.85 17.09 24.26
N PRO A 96 -2.86 16.13 23.32
CA PRO A 96 -1.82 16.04 22.29
C PRO A 96 -1.81 17.32 21.43
N GLU A 97 -0.70 17.65 20.79
CA GLU A 97 -0.67 18.79 19.86
C GLU A 97 -1.55 18.54 18.63
N SER A 98 -1.49 17.32 18.12
CA SER A 98 -2.29 16.91 16.96
C SER A 98 -2.75 15.46 17.07
N ILE A 99 -3.94 15.19 16.53
CA ILE A 99 -4.44 13.82 16.31
C ILE A 99 -4.39 13.54 14.81
N ILE A 100 -3.75 12.44 14.43
CA ILE A 100 -3.77 11.94 13.05
C ILE A 100 -4.85 10.86 12.94
N LEU A 101 -5.90 11.15 12.17
CA LEU A 101 -6.98 10.21 11.84
C LEU A 101 -6.64 9.51 10.52
N ARG A 102 -6.27 8.24 10.59
CA ARG A 102 -5.95 7.47 9.40
C ARG A 102 -7.22 6.89 8.76
N TYR A 103 -7.49 7.27 7.52
CA TYR A 103 -8.70 6.92 6.78
C TYR A 103 -8.38 5.97 5.61
N TRP A 104 -9.00 4.78 5.62
CA TRP A 104 -8.94 3.80 4.54
C TRP A 104 -10.28 3.12 4.25
N SER A 105 -11.29 3.36 5.09
CA SER A 105 -12.61 2.73 5.00
C SER A 105 -13.70 3.61 5.58
N PRO A 106 -14.89 3.67 4.96
CA PRO A 106 -16.02 4.49 5.42
C PRO A 106 -16.51 4.19 6.84
N ILE A 107 -16.32 2.97 7.34
CA ILE A 107 -16.71 2.59 8.71
C ILE A 107 -16.05 3.46 9.79
N LEU A 108 -14.90 4.07 9.46
CA LEU A 108 -14.16 4.92 10.37
C LEU A 108 -14.75 6.32 10.51
N VAL A 109 -15.62 6.72 9.60
CA VAL A 109 -16.12 8.11 9.55
C VAL A 109 -16.91 8.45 10.80
N PHE A 110 -17.87 7.61 11.19
CA PHE A 110 -18.70 7.92 12.34
C PHE A 110 -17.91 8.07 13.65
N PRO A 111 -17.07 7.10 14.07
CA PRO A 111 -16.26 7.27 15.27
C PRO A 111 -15.35 8.50 15.18
N TYR A 112 -14.70 8.76 14.04
CA TYR A 112 -13.82 9.91 13.88
C TYR A 112 -14.56 11.23 13.95
N PHE A 113 -15.71 11.33 13.30
CA PHE A 113 -16.54 12.53 13.32
C PHE A 113 -17.04 12.84 14.73
N PHE A 114 -17.66 11.89 15.42
CA PHE A 114 -18.20 12.11 16.76
C PHE A 114 -17.11 12.35 17.81
N ILE A 115 -15.98 11.63 17.73
CA ILE A 115 -14.83 11.92 18.57
C ILE A 115 -14.35 13.36 18.30
N GLY A 116 -14.18 13.73 17.04
CA GLY A 116 -13.71 15.05 16.62
C GLY A 116 -14.58 16.21 17.13
N LEU A 117 -15.92 16.05 17.10
CA LEU A 117 -16.87 17.02 17.63
C LEU A 117 -16.67 17.32 19.13
N LEU A 118 -16.21 16.32 19.89
CA LEU A 118 -16.05 16.38 21.35
C LEU A 118 -14.62 16.71 21.78
N LEU A 119 -13.69 16.83 20.84
CA LEU A 119 -12.31 17.22 21.14
C LEU A 119 -12.19 18.71 21.48
N ASN A 120 -11.23 19.01 22.34
CA ASN A 120 -10.83 20.39 22.62
C ASN A 120 -10.30 21.04 21.34
N LYS A 121 -10.79 22.25 21.02
CA LYS A 121 -10.41 23.00 19.80
C LYS A 121 -8.93 23.35 19.70
N LYS A 122 -8.16 23.21 20.78
CA LYS A 122 -6.69 23.38 20.76
C LYS A 122 -5.96 22.16 20.15
N ILE A 123 -6.63 21.02 20.04
CA ILE A 123 -6.09 19.79 19.44
C ILE A 123 -6.33 19.86 17.93
N LYS A 124 -5.26 19.92 17.14
CA LYS A 124 -5.36 19.91 15.66
C LYS A 124 -5.71 18.52 15.16
N ILE A 125 -6.57 18.43 14.16
CA ILE A 125 -6.95 17.15 13.57
C ILE A 125 -6.45 17.07 12.13
N ILE A 126 -5.63 16.06 11.84
CA ILE A 126 -5.03 15.83 10.53
C ILE A 126 -5.57 14.50 9.97
N GLY A 127 -6.13 14.53 8.77
CA GLY A 127 -6.56 13.31 8.07
C GLY A 127 -5.41 12.72 7.28
N LEU A 128 -5.02 11.47 7.56
CA LEU A 128 -4.08 10.69 6.73
C LEU A 128 -4.88 9.69 5.88
N ILE A 129 -4.94 9.92 4.59
CA ILE A 129 -5.84 9.20 3.67
C ILE A 129 -5.05 8.21 2.82
N ASP A 130 -5.35 6.93 2.96
CA ASP A 130 -4.77 5.85 2.15
C ASP A 130 -5.54 5.66 0.85
N ASN A 131 -6.87 5.65 0.92
CA ASN A 131 -7.78 5.50 -0.23
C ASN A 131 -8.92 6.50 -0.11
N TRP A 132 -9.30 7.13 -1.23
CA TRP A 132 -10.44 8.04 -1.27
C TRP A 132 -11.64 7.43 -1.98
N ASP A 133 -11.45 6.82 -3.14
CA ASP A 133 -12.48 6.10 -3.85
C ASP A 133 -12.50 4.63 -3.44
N ASN A 134 -13.63 4.15 -2.92
CA ASN A 134 -13.82 2.73 -2.68
C ASN A 134 -14.10 2.02 -4.01
N HIS A 135 -13.48 0.85 -4.19
CA HIS A 135 -13.71 0.01 -5.36
C HIS A 135 -15.10 -0.65 -5.34
N GLU A 136 -15.76 -0.64 -4.19
CA GLU A 136 -17.13 -1.11 -3.96
C GLU A 136 -18.02 0.09 -3.67
N LYS A 137 -19.18 0.18 -4.30
CA LYS A 137 -20.15 1.26 -4.07
C LYS A 137 -20.71 1.15 -2.66
N VAL A 138 -20.41 2.10 -1.80
CA VAL A 138 -20.97 2.22 -0.46
C VAL A 138 -22.12 3.23 -0.49
N LEU A 139 -23.26 2.82 0.05
CA LEU A 139 -24.42 3.71 0.16
C LEU A 139 -24.04 4.96 1.00
N PHE A 140 -24.43 6.15 0.55
CA PHE A 140 -24.10 7.42 1.21
C PHE A 140 -22.61 7.77 1.31
N GLU A 141 -21.75 7.16 0.53
CA GLU A 141 -20.29 7.39 0.58
C GLU A 141 -19.92 8.88 0.49
N LYS A 142 -20.57 9.64 -0.40
CA LYS A 142 -20.34 11.08 -0.55
C LYS A 142 -20.63 11.86 0.74
N LEU A 143 -21.69 11.51 1.45
CA LEU A 143 -22.06 12.12 2.72
C LEU A 143 -21.05 11.76 3.81
N LEU A 144 -20.63 10.50 3.90
CA LEU A 144 -19.62 10.06 4.85
C LEU A 144 -18.29 10.79 4.64
N ARG A 145 -17.83 10.93 3.39
CA ARG A 145 -16.63 11.70 3.06
C ARG A 145 -16.74 13.15 3.52
N MET A 146 -17.89 13.78 3.35
CA MET A 146 -18.12 15.16 3.81
C MET A 146 -17.96 15.27 5.34
N PHE A 147 -18.49 14.33 6.12
CA PHE A 147 -18.29 14.31 7.58
C PHE A 147 -16.81 14.17 7.94
N PHE A 148 -16.06 13.29 7.26
CA PHE A 148 -14.63 13.15 7.51
C PHE A 148 -13.87 14.43 7.15
N LEU A 149 -14.17 15.06 6.00
CA LEU A 149 -13.56 16.32 5.57
C LEU A 149 -13.82 17.45 6.58
N ASN A 150 -15.03 17.52 7.14
CA ASN A 150 -15.36 18.54 8.12
C ASN A 150 -14.64 18.32 9.47
N THR A 151 -14.32 17.08 9.82
CA THR A 151 -13.61 16.73 11.06
C THR A 151 -12.16 17.22 11.07
N CYS A 152 -11.47 17.15 9.91
CA CYS A 152 -10.04 17.43 9.84
C CYS A 152 -9.76 18.86 9.38
N GLU A 153 -8.67 19.46 9.87
CA GLU A 153 -8.19 20.78 9.47
C GLU A 153 -7.32 20.72 8.20
N LYS A 154 -6.55 19.64 8.06
CA LYS A 154 -5.60 19.40 6.96
C LYS A 154 -5.62 17.95 6.59
N PHE A 155 -5.12 17.64 5.40
CA PHE A 155 -5.05 16.28 4.89
C PHE A 155 -3.65 15.94 4.39
N ILE A 156 -3.29 14.68 4.54
CA ILE A 156 -2.13 14.04 3.94
C ILE A 156 -2.65 12.86 3.16
N THR A 157 -2.15 12.66 1.95
CA THR A 157 -2.51 11.51 1.12
C THR A 157 -1.27 10.70 0.78
N MET A 158 -1.46 9.40 0.52
CA MET A 158 -0.37 8.46 0.28
C MET A 158 -0.04 8.33 -1.22
N SER A 159 -0.67 9.14 -2.08
CA SER A 159 -0.38 9.26 -3.50
C SER A 159 -0.93 10.56 -4.08
N ASP A 160 -0.32 11.04 -5.18
CA ASP A 160 -0.79 12.23 -5.89
C ASP A 160 -2.21 12.04 -6.44
N ASN A 161 -2.56 10.83 -6.90
CA ASN A 161 -3.90 10.52 -7.38
C ASN A 161 -4.95 10.68 -6.28
N VAL A 162 -4.72 10.13 -5.08
CA VAL A 162 -5.61 10.31 -3.92
C VAL A 162 -5.66 11.79 -3.53
N GLY A 163 -4.53 12.49 -3.57
CA GLY A 163 -4.46 13.93 -3.29
C GLY A 163 -5.39 14.74 -4.18
N ARG A 164 -5.29 14.58 -5.49
CA ARG A 164 -6.20 15.26 -6.45
C ARG A 164 -7.68 14.94 -6.23
N GLN A 165 -8.01 13.71 -5.83
CA GLN A 165 -9.39 13.34 -5.52
C GLN A 165 -9.91 14.07 -4.27
N VAL A 166 -9.08 14.19 -3.24
CA VAL A 166 -9.42 14.92 -2.00
C VAL A 166 -9.52 16.43 -2.28
N GLU A 167 -8.58 17.01 -3.01
CA GLU A 167 -8.59 18.43 -3.41
C GLU A 167 -9.87 18.85 -4.15
N LYS A 168 -10.42 17.97 -4.99
CA LYS A 168 -11.71 18.20 -5.65
C LYS A 168 -12.90 18.24 -4.68
N SER A 169 -12.72 17.77 -3.45
CA SER A 169 -13.78 17.62 -2.45
C SER A 169 -13.67 18.62 -1.29
N THR A 170 -12.56 19.38 -1.18
CA THR A 170 -12.34 20.35 -0.09
C THR A 170 -11.41 21.47 -0.51
N ASN A 171 -11.59 22.65 0.12
CA ASN A 171 -10.67 23.78 -0.01
C ASN A 171 -9.59 23.81 1.08
N LYS A 172 -9.56 22.79 1.96
CA LYS A 172 -8.55 22.69 3.01
C LYS A 172 -7.21 22.24 2.44
N LYS A 173 -6.13 22.52 3.15
CA LYS A 173 -4.78 22.14 2.71
C LYS A 173 -4.65 20.62 2.61
N VAL A 174 -4.27 20.14 1.42
CA VAL A 174 -3.93 18.74 1.14
C VAL A 174 -2.45 18.66 0.83
N LEU A 175 -1.73 17.79 1.53
CA LEU A 175 -0.34 17.48 1.27
C LEU A 175 -0.29 16.09 0.61
N SER A 176 -0.07 16.07 -0.69
CA SER A 176 0.11 14.83 -1.42
C SER A 176 1.53 14.32 -1.23
N LEU A 177 1.65 13.17 -0.59
CA LEU A 177 2.90 12.47 -0.39
C LEU A 177 2.91 11.17 -1.22
N PHE A 178 3.71 10.25 -0.82
CA PHE A 178 3.92 8.95 -1.49
C PHE A 178 3.69 7.81 -0.49
N HIS A 179 3.50 6.61 -1.00
CA HIS A 179 3.48 5.41 -0.16
C HIS A 179 4.93 5.01 0.17
N PRO A 180 5.38 5.18 1.43
CA PRO A 180 6.77 4.94 1.77
C PRO A 180 7.15 3.46 1.68
N ILE A 181 8.42 3.20 1.42
CA ILE A 181 8.99 1.86 1.42
C ILE A 181 9.12 1.38 2.87
N ASN A 182 8.58 0.22 3.18
CA ASN A 182 8.73 -0.40 4.49
C ASN A 182 10.14 -1.01 4.64
N LEU A 183 10.96 -0.45 5.52
CA LEU A 183 12.33 -0.89 5.75
C LEU A 183 12.44 -2.11 6.68
N ASN A 184 11.37 -2.50 7.36
CA ASN A 184 11.33 -3.70 8.21
C ASN A 184 11.13 -5.00 7.41
N LEU A 185 11.05 -4.87 6.08
CA LEU A 185 10.96 -6.01 5.17
C LEU A 185 12.33 -6.69 5.01
N PRO A 186 12.35 -7.96 4.61
CA PRO A 186 13.59 -8.69 4.36
C PRO A 186 14.51 -7.92 3.40
N LYS A 187 15.83 -7.94 3.69
CA LYS A 187 16.82 -7.29 2.83
C LYS A 187 16.78 -7.85 1.41
N PRO A 188 17.11 -7.03 0.38
CA PRO A 188 17.23 -7.49 -0.99
C PRO A 188 18.12 -8.73 -1.09
N LYS A 189 17.75 -9.67 -1.96
CA LYS A 189 18.51 -10.86 -2.27
C LYS A 189 19.10 -10.71 -3.68
N ASP A 190 20.26 -11.25 -3.90
CA ASP A 190 20.83 -11.38 -5.22
C ASP A 190 19.91 -12.19 -6.14
N LYS A 191 19.84 -11.82 -7.43
CA LYS A 191 18.88 -12.40 -8.38
C LYS A 191 19.11 -13.90 -8.57
N GLU A 192 20.34 -14.34 -8.75
CA GLU A 192 20.64 -15.74 -8.97
C GLU A 192 20.40 -16.57 -7.71
N LYS A 193 20.72 -16.03 -6.52
CA LYS A 193 20.36 -16.68 -5.25
C LYS A 193 18.86 -16.77 -5.04
N ALA A 194 18.09 -15.79 -5.52
CA ALA A 194 16.62 -15.84 -5.46
C ALA A 194 16.07 -16.88 -6.43
N LYS A 195 16.58 -16.98 -7.67
CA LYS A 195 16.24 -18.03 -8.63
C LYS A 195 16.51 -19.42 -8.06
N ILE A 196 17.70 -19.67 -7.53
CA ILE A 196 18.08 -20.95 -6.91
C ILE A 196 17.11 -21.32 -5.78
N HIS A 197 16.80 -20.36 -4.88
CA HIS A 197 15.89 -20.60 -3.76
C HIS A 197 14.46 -20.96 -4.22
N LEU A 198 14.04 -20.44 -5.37
CA LEU A 198 12.73 -20.74 -5.97
C LEU A 198 12.74 -21.95 -6.91
N GLY A 199 13.89 -22.62 -7.09
CA GLY A 199 14.02 -23.74 -8.01
C GLY A 199 13.88 -23.35 -9.50
N LEU A 200 14.20 -22.12 -9.83
CA LEU A 200 14.08 -21.57 -11.18
C LEU A 200 15.34 -21.82 -12.00
N SER A 201 15.16 -22.12 -13.29
CA SER A 201 16.26 -22.30 -14.26
C SER A 201 16.86 -20.96 -14.71
N ASP A 202 17.92 -21.02 -15.51
CA ASP A 202 18.50 -19.82 -16.13
C ASP A 202 17.67 -19.35 -17.32
N LYS A 203 16.64 -18.57 -17.02
CA LYS A 203 15.69 -17.94 -17.96
C LYS A 203 15.46 -16.49 -17.58
N THR A 204 14.86 -15.74 -18.48
CA THR A 204 14.34 -14.39 -18.24
C THR A 204 12.97 -14.51 -17.58
N TYR A 205 12.81 -13.93 -16.40
CA TYR A 205 11.55 -14.01 -15.64
C TYR A 205 10.85 -12.68 -15.58
N ILE A 206 9.59 -12.64 -16.00
CA ILE A 206 8.66 -11.56 -15.68
C ILE A 206 7.65 -12.11 -14.68
N SER A 207 7.21 -11.27 -13.72
CA SER A 207 6.34 -11.78 -12.65
C SER A 207 5.15 -10.88 -12.38
N PHE A 208 4.03 -11.54 -12.08
CA PHE A 208 2.86 -10.96 -11.44
C PHE A 208 2.85 -11.44 -9.98
N VAL A 209 2.98 -10.51 -9.02
CA VAL A 209 3.13 -10.85 -7.60
C VAL A 209 2.01 -10.22 -6.76
N GLY A 210 1.48 -10.97 -5.80
CA GLY A 210 0.48 -10.52 -4.83
C GLY A 210 -0.90 -11.15 -5.03
N LEU A 211 -1.88 -10.74 -4.23
CA LEU A 211 -3.25 -11.29 -4.29
C LEU A 211 -3.84 -11.17 -5.69
N ILE A 212 -4.34 -12.27 -6.24
CA ILE A 212 -4.95 -12.31 -7.57
C ILE A 212 -6.44 -11.97 -7.44
N ARG A 213 -6.83 -10.84 -8.08
CA ARG A 213 -8.20 -10.35 -8.17
C ARG A 213 -8.47 -9.83 -9.58
N LYS A 214 -9.71 -9.92 -10.06
CA LYS A 214 -10.13 -9.57 -11.42
C LYS A 214 -9.62 -8.18 -11.87
N TYR A 215 -9.75 -7.17 -11.01
CA TYR A 215 -9.34 -5.80 -11.34
C TYR A 215 -7.81 -5.65 -11.58
N LYS A 216 -7.01 -6.67 -11.22
CA LYS A 216 -5.56 -6.67 -11.47
C LYS A 216 -5.16 -7.15 -12.86
N GLY A 217 -6.11 -7.54 -13.70
CA GLY A 217 -5.92 -7.73 -15.13
C GLY A 217 -4.98 -8.89 -15.52
N LEU A 218 -4.86 -9.94 -14.69
CA LEU A 218 -3.99 -11.09 -14.98
C LEU A 218 -4.30 -11.74 -16.33
N GLU A 219 -5.56 -11.75 -16.75
CA GLU A 219 -5.99 -12.27 -18.04
C GLU A 219 -5.29 -11.58 -19.22
N THR A 220 -5.17 -10.25 -19.18
CA THR A 220 -4.46 -9.47 -20.21
C THR A 220 -2.99 -9.89 -20.30
N LEU A 221 -2.34 -10.13 -19.15
CA LEU A 221 -0.96 -10.60 -19.10
C LEU A 221 -0.80 -12.00 -19.67
N ILE A 222 -1.69 -12.93 -19.34
CA ILE A 222 -1.67 -14.30 -19.91
C ILE A 222 -1.81 -14.23 -21.43
N LYS A 223 -2.78 -13.46 -21.95
CA LYS A 223 -2.96 -13.28 -23.38
C LYS A 223 -1.74 -12.64 -24.06
N SER A 224 -1.06 -11.72 -23.41
CA SER A 224 0.16 -11.11 -23.94
C SER A 224 1.32 -12.11 -24.08
N MET A 225 1.40 -13.13 -23.20
CA MET A 225 2.41 -14.17 -23.28
C MET A 225 2.32 -15.01 -24.57
N LYS A 226 1.14 -15.16 -25.15
CA LYS A 226 0.95 -15.84 -26.44
C LYS A 226 1.63 -15.08 -27.59
N LEU A 227 1.69 -13.76 -27.48
CA LEU A 227 2.28 -12.88 -28.51
C LEU A 227 3.80 -12.73 -28.36
N ILE A 228 4.38 -13.22 -27.25
CA ILE A 228 5.83 -13.18 -27.02
C ILE A 228 6.48 -14.38 -27.67
N SER A 229 7.22 -14.16 -28.77
CA SER A 229 7.91 -15.20 -29.52
C SER A 229 9.19 -15.73 -28.85
N ARG A 230 9.82 -14.96 -27.96
CA ARG A 230 11.04 -15.35 -27.22
C ARG A 230 10.79 -16.56 -26.32
N ASN A 231 11.56 -17.65 -26.56
CA ASN A 231 11.41 -18.92 -25.82
C ASN A 231 12.18 -18.96 -24.49
N ASP A 232 12.97 -17.95 -24.19
CA ASP A 232 13.69 -17.82 -22.91
C ASP A 232 12.89 -17.08 -21.85
N ILE A 233 11.77 -16.43 -22.19
CA ILE A 233 10.93 -15.69 -21.25
C ILE A 233 9.93 -16.63 -20.57
N ARG A 234 9.82 -16.50 -19.25
CA ARG A 234 8.83 -17.18 -18.40
C ARG A 234 8.04 -16.18 -17.57
N LEU A 235 6.74 -16.42 -17.44
CA LEU A 235 5.88 -15.69 -16.53
C LEU A 235 5.72 -16.46 -15.23
N ILE A 236 5.99 -15.79 -14.10
CA ILE A 236 5.66 -16.27 -12.77
C ILE A 236 4.39 -15.54 -12.29
N ILE A 237 3.37 -16.30 -11.91
CA ILE A 237 2.17 -15.82 -11.24
C ILE A 237 2.25 -16.30 -9.80
N ALA A 238 2.58 -15.41 -8.86
CA ALA A 238 2.80 -15.76 -7.46
C ALA A 238 1.85 -14.98 -6.54
N GLY A 239 1.00 -15.72 -5.83
CA GLY A 239 0.04 -15.16 -4.87
C GLY A 239 -1.21 -15.98 -4.70
N GLU A 240 -1.99 -15.66 -3.69
CA GLU A 240 -3.26 -16.32 -3.40
C GLU A 240 -4.35 -15.81 -4.35
N PHE A 241 -5.08 -16.74 -4.95
CA PHE A 241 -6.23 -16.44 -5.82
C PHE A 241 -7.48 -16.22 -4.97
N TYR A 242 -8.11 -15.05 -5.15
CA TYR A 242 -9.41 -14.71 -4.58
C TYR A 242 -10.57 -14.94 -5.57
N GLU A 243 -10.25 -15.58 -6.69
CA GLU A 243 -11.16 -15.99 -7.75
C GLU A 243 -10.87 -17.43 -8.15
N PRO A 244 -11.80 -18.10 -8.84
CA PRO A 244 -11.59 -19.48 -9.27
C PRO A 244 -10.33 -19.61 -10.15
N VAL A 245 -9.30 -20.27 -9.64
CA VAL A 245 -8.03 -20.47 -10.36
C VAL A 245 -8.22 -21.19 -11.68
N ASN A 246 -9.22 -22.07 -11.77
CA ASN A 246 -9.51 -22.87 -12.98
C ASN A 246 -9.77 -22.00 -14.22
N THR A 247 -10.37 -20.81 -14.05
CA THR A 247 -10.56 -19.86 -15.15
C THR A 247 -9.23 -19.51 -15.82
N TYR A 248 -8.19 -19.28 -15.02
CA TYR A 248 -6.86 -18.92 -15.52
C TYR A 248 -6.12 -20.15 -16.06
N LEU A 249 -6.26 -21.31 -15.42
CA LEU A 249 -5.67 -22.57 -15.89
C LEU A 249 -6.24 -22.98 -17.26
N SER A 250 -7.55 -22.90 -17.45
CA SER A 250 -8.17 -23.15 -18.76
C SER A 250 -7.63 -22.18 -19.81
N LEU A 251 -7.55 -20.88 -19.52
CA LEU A 251 -7.02 -19.89 -20.46
C LEU A 251 -5.55 -20.18 -20.84
N ILE A 252 -4.72 -20.59 -19.89
CA ILE A 252 -3.32 -20.96 -20.14
C ILE A 252 -3.24 -22.19 -21.06
N ASN A 253 -4.07 -23.19 -20.79
CA ASN A 253 -4.13 -24.42 -21.60
C ASN A 253 -4.63 -24.12 -23.03
N ASP A 254 -5.73 -23.37 -23.18
CA ASP A 254 -6.33 -23.00 -24.46
C ASP A 254 -5.36 -22.19 -25.34
N LEU A 255 -4.45 -21.45 -24.72
CA LEU A 255 -3.41 -20.67 -25.39
C LEU A 255 -2.09 -21.45 -25.59
N ASP A 256 -1.99 -22.68 -25.11
CA ASP A 256 -0.77 -23.53 -25.18
C ASP A 256 0.43 -22.83 -24.49
N LEU A 257 0.25 -22.38 -23.24
CA LEU A 257 1.24 -21.62 -22.49
C LEU A 257 1.76 -22.35 -21.24
N ASN A 258 1.44 -23.66 -21.09
CA ASN A 258 1.80 -24.44 -19.89
C ASN A 258 3.32 -24.42 -19.62
N ASP A 259 4.15 -24.47 -20.66
CA ASP A 259 5.61 -24.43 -20.53
C ASP A 259 6.18 -23.02 -20.29
N LYS A 260 5.39 -21.97 -20.52
CA LYS A 260 5.82 -20.58 -20.37
C LYS A 260 5.37 -19.93 -19.07
N ILE A 261 4.40 -20.51 -18.35
CA ILE A 261 3.77 -19.91 -17.17
C ILE A 261 3.91 -20.81 -15.95
N ILE A 262 4.45 -20.25 -14.86
CA ILE A 262 4.60 -20.91 -13.57
C ILE A 262 3.61 -20.28 -12.59
N ILE A 263 2.74 -21.08 -11.98
CA ILE A 263 1.75 -20.62 -10.99
C ILE A 263 2.14 -21.10 -9.60
N TYR A 264 2.22 -20.15 -8.67
CA TYR A 264 2.36 -20.40 -7.25
C TYR A 264 1.15 -19.83 -6.51
N ASN A 265 0.10 -20.66 -6.35
CA ASN A 265 -1.16 -20.27 -5.73
C ASN A 265 -1.13 -20.50 -4.22
N LYS A 266 -0.46 -19.60 -3.49
CA LYS A 266 -0.44 -19.58 -2.00
C LYS A 266 -0.31 -18.16 -1.52
N PHE A 267 -0.72 -17.93 -0.27
CA PHE A 267 -0.38 -16.68 0.43
C PHE A 267 1.14 -16.54 0.52
N LEU A 268 1.65 -15.39 0.13
CA LEU A 268 3.07 -15.09 0.15
C LEU A 268 3.41 -14.32 1.43
N ASP A 269 4.33 -14.83 2.21
CA ASP A 269 4.99 -14.06 3.26
C ASP A 269 5.97 -13.04 2.67
N SER A 270 6.50 -12.16 3.50
CA SER A 270 7.41 -11.11 3.05
C SER A 270 8.73 -11.64 2.44
N LYS A 271 9.20 -12.82 2.87
CA LYS A 271 10.42 -13.46 2.33
C LYS A 271 10.15 -14.01 0.93
N MET A 272 9.01 -14.65 0.74
CA MET A 272 8.60 -15.18 -0.57
C MET A 272 8.35 -14.03 -1.58
N ILE A 273 7.66 -12.96 -1.15
CA ILE A 273 7.46 -11.76 -1.99
C ILE A 273 8.81 -11.20 -2.45
N ARG A 274 9.76 -11.03 -1.51
CA ARG A 274 11.14 -10.61 -1.84
C ARG A 274 11.76 -11.52 -2.90
N ASP A 275 11.69 -12.83 -2.69
CA ASP A 275 12.39 -13.79 -3.56
C ASP A 275 11.81 -13.76 -4.98
N TYR A 276 10.49 -13.71 -5.13
CA TYR A 276 9.86 -13.57 -6.46
C TYR A 276 10.21 -12.25 -7.13
N ILE A 277 10.20 -11.12 -6.40
CA ILE A 277 10.55 -9.82 -6.98
C ILE A 277 12.03 -9.78 -7.34
N CYS A 278 12.93 -10.28 -6.47
CA CYS A 278 14.37 -10.30 -6.74
C CYS A 278 14.76 -11.26 -7.89
N ALA A 279 14.06 -12.38 -8.06
CA ALA A 279 14.30 -13.32 -9.16
C ALA A 279 13.86 -12.79 -10.53
N SER A 280 13.02 -11.75 -10.55
CA SER A 280 12.39 -11.22 -11.76
C SER A 280 13.22 -10.14 -12.43
N ASP A 281 13.15 -10.11 -13.78
CA ASP A 281 13.67 -9.02 -14.60
C ASP A 281 12.71 -7.83 -14.61
N LEU A 282 11.41 -8.12 -14.67
CA LEU A 282 10.33 -7.13 -14.65
C LEU A 282 9.17 -7.62 -13.76
N ILE A 283 8.57 -6.69 -13.04
CA ILE A 283 7.26 -6.92 -12.40
C ILE A 283 6.18 -6.28 -13.25
N ILE A 284 5.15 -7.06 -13.57
CA ILE A 284 4.05 -6.61 -14.43
C ILE A 284 2.83 -6.32 -13.56
N GLN A 285 2.27 -5.12 -13.70
CA GLN A 285 1.07 -4.67 -13.01
C GLN A 285 0.00 -4.25 -14.04
N PRO A 286 -0.71 -5.22 -14.66
CA PRO A 286 -1.65 -4.97 -15.76
C PRO A 286 -3.04 -4.58 -15.23
N TYR A 287 -3.09 -3.76 -14.19
CA TYR A 287 -4.32 -3.46 -13.46
C TYR A 287 -5.31 -2.69 -14.32
N ILE A 288 -6.58 -3.07 -14.23
CA ILE A 288 -7.70 -2.41 -14.91
C ILE A 288 -8.09 -1.14 -14.12
N LYS A 289 -8.00 -1.21 -12.80
CA LYS A 289 -8.30 -0.11 -11.89
C LYS A 289 -7.44 -0.21 -10.63
N ALA A 290 -6.85 0.90 -10.23
CA ALA A 290 -6.17 1.01 -8.94
C ALA A 290 -5.99 2.49 -8.54
N SER A 291 -6.09 2.78 -7.25
CA SER A 291 -5.70 4.09 -6.68
C SER A 291 -4.19 4.16 -6.46
N GLN A 292 -3.59 3.01 -6.14
CA GLN A 292 -2.16 2.80 -5.91
C GLN A 292 -1.85 1.29 -5.88
N SER A 293 -0.58 0.91 -5.84
CA SER A 293 -0.17 -0.50 -5.69
C SER A 293 0.81 -0.68 -4.54
N GLY A 294 0.52 -1.61 -3.66
CA GLY A 294 1.45 -2.04 -2.60
C GLY A 294 2.70 -2.78 -3.12
N ILE A 295 2.67 -3.25 -4.38
CA ILE A 295 3.82 -3.90 -5.02
C ILE A 295 4.85 -2.87 -5.51
N THR A 296 4.41 -1.67 -5.92
CA THR A 296 5.30 -0.61 -6.41
C THR A 296 6.41 -0.24 -5.40
N PRO A 297 6.12 0.03 -4.10
CA PRO A 297 7.18 0.28 -3.11
C PRO A 297 8.15 -0.89 -2.93
N LEU A 298 7.68 -2.13 -3.09
CA LEU A 298 8.53 -3.33 -3.00
C LEU A 298 9.48 -3.43 -4.20
N CYS A 299 9.02 -3.07 -5.39
CA CYS A 299 9.86 -3.00 -6.58
C CYS A 299 10.99 -1.97 -6.40
N TYR A 300 10.72 -0.82 -5.79
CA TYR A 300 11.75 0.13 -5.40
C TYR A 300 12.69 -0.42 -4.35
N LEU A 301 12.16 -1.11 -3.31
CA LEU A 301 12.99 -1.72 -2.28
C LEU A 301 13.98 -2.72 -2.87
N TYR A 302 13.52 -3.58 -3.75
CA TYR A 302 14.28 -4.69 -4.33
C TYR A 302 14.95 -4.36 -5.67
N ASN A 303 14.84 -3.09 -6.13
CA ASN A 303 15.48 -2.59 -7.35
C ASN A 303 15.07 -3.36 -8.62
N THR A 304 13.79 -3.74 -8.72
CA THR A 304 13.23 -4.46 -9.87
C THR A 304 12.34 -3.52 -10.68
N PRO A 305 12.60 -3.33 -11.98
CA PRO A 305 11.81 -2.49 -12.87
C PRO A 305 10.38 -3.03 -13.07
N MET A 306 9.50 -2.13 -13.51
CA MET A 306 8.07 -2.43 -13.65
C MET A 306 7.54 -2.11 -15.04
N VAL A 307 6.58 -2.91 -15.50
CA VAL A 307 5.68 -2.55 -16.61
C VAL A 307 4.28 -2.45 -16.05
N VAL A 308 3.65 -1.29 -16.22
CA VAL A 308 2.36 -0.99 -15.60
C VAL A 308 1.34 -0.52 -16.63
N SER A 309 0.06 -0.72 -16.36
CA SER A 309 -1.02 -0.17 -17.18
C SER A 309 -1.10 1.36 -17.08
N ASN A 310 -1.66 1.99 -18.12
CA ASN A 310 -1.83 3.45 -18.23
C ASN A 310 -2.98 3.98 -17.36
N ILE A 311 -3.01 3.63 -16.08
CA ILE A 311 -3.97 4.13 -15.09
C ILE A 311 -3.30 5.07 -14.10
N GLU A 312 -4.04 6.09 -13.63
CA GLU A 312 -3.50 7.16 -12.78
C GLU A 312 -2.78 6.64 -11.53
N GLY A 313 -3.32 5.63 -10.86
CA GLY A 313 -2.74 5.07 -9.64
C GLY A 313 -1.41 4.32 -9.82
N LEU A 314 -0.95 4.09 -11.05
CA LEU A 314 0.30 3.38 -11.36
C LEU A 314 1.27 4.21 -12.22
N LYS A 315 0.76 4.83 -13.30
CA LYS A 315 1.62 5.46 -14.32
C LYS A 315 2.43 6.65 -13.80
N GLU A 316 1.90 7.41 -12.84
CA GLU A 316 2.52 8.65 -12.37
C GLU A 316 3.91 8.44 -11.80
N VAL A 317 4.05 7.43 -10.94
CA VAL A 317 5.33 7.09 -10.30
C VAL A 317 6.33 6.63 -11.36
N ILE A 318 5.90 5.77 -12.29
CA ILE A 318 6.74 5.25 -13.36
C ILE A 318 7.19 6.34 -14.32
N HIS A 319 6.28 7.23 -14.72
CA HIS A 319 6.58 8.36 -15.60
C HIS A 319 7.56 9.36 -14.95
N ARG A 320 7.28 9.75 -13.70
CA ARG A 320 8.08 10.71 -12.94
C ARG A 320 9.50 10.22 -12.71
N ASP A 321 9.64 8.96 -12.32
CA ASP A 321 10.92 8.39 -11.90
C ASP A 321 11.64 7.63 -13.03
N LYS A 322 10.99 7.43 -14.17
CA LYS A 322 11.50 6.62 -15.29
C LYS A 322 12.00 5.24 -14.83
N SER A 323 11.24 4.62 -13.94
CA SER A 323 11.58 3.36 -13.25
C SER A 323 11.06 2.11 -13.94
N GLY A 324 10.52 2.25 -15.14
CA GLY A 324 9.91 1.20 -15.93
C GLY A 324 9.16 1.76 -17.13
N ALA A 325 8.20 1.00 -17.64
CA ALA A 325 7.41 1.36 -18.82
C ALA A 325 5.91 1.30 -18.56
N ILE A 326 5.14 1.98 -19.41
CA ILE A 326 3.69 2.08 -19.35
C ILE A 326 3.13 1.50 -20.64
N PHE A 327 2.16 0.59 -20.55
CA PHE A 327 1.50 0.01 -21.72
C PHE A 327 0.03 0.48 -21.82
N LYS A 328 -0.50 0.48 -23.03
CA LYS A 328 -1.93 0.65 -23.30
C LYS A 328 -2.66 -0.67 -23.01
N GLU A 329 -3.92 -0.61 -22.64
CA GLU A 329 -4.72 -1.69 -22.03
C GLU A 329 -5.03 -2.90 -22.94
N THR A 330 -4.12 -3.26 -23.89
CA THR A 330 -4.27 -4.41 -24.76
C THR A 330 -3.13 -5.42 -24.60
N PRO A 331 -3.36 -6.72 -24.86
CA PRO A 331 -2.32 -7.74 -24.82
C PRO A 331 -1.17 -7.45 -25.81
N GLU A 332 -1.46 -6.88 -26.98
CA GLU A 332 -0.46 -6.51 -28.00
C GLU A 332 0.46 -5.40 -27.50
N SER A 333 -0.14 -4.34 -26.92
CA SER A 333 0.65 -3.26 -26.32
C SER A 333 1.51 -3.79 -25.17
N LEU A 334 0.97 -4.66 -24.33
CA LEU A 334 1.69 -5.24 -23.21
C LEU A 334 2.87 -6.10 -23.67
N SER A 335 2.67 -6.99 -24.67
CA SER A 335 3.73 -7.85 -25.19
C SER A 335 4.89 -7.03 -25.79
N ASN A 336 4.59 -5.98 -26.58
CA ASN A 336 5.59 -5.11 -27.16
C ASN A 336 6.39 -4.36 -26.09
N VAL A 337 5.68 -3.77 -25.11
CA VAL A 337 6.33 -3.02 -24.01
C VAL A 337 7.18 -3.95 -23.13
N ILE A 338 6.77 -5.20 -22.88
CA ILE A 338 7.59 -6.20 -22.18
C ILE A 338 8.88 -6.47 -22.95
N LEU A 339 8.80 -6.78 -24.25
CA LEU A 339 9.95 -7.08 -25.08
C LEU A 339 10.92 -5.90 -25.13
N GLU A 340 10.41 -4.69 -25.34
CA GLU A 340 11.22 -3.47 -25.32
C GLU A 340 11.87 -3.20 -23.95
N SER A 341 11.17 -3.48 -22.86
CA SER A 341 11.65 -3.23 -21.49
C SER A 341 12.71 -4.24 -21.05
N LEU A 342 12.77 -5.40 -21.69
CA LEU A 342 13.78 -6.44 -21.44
C LEU A 342 15.12 -6.19 -22.21
N ASP A 343 15.21 -5.11 -22.95
CA ASP A 343 16.49 -4.62 -23.49
C ASP A 343 17.47 -4.30 -22.34
N GLU A 344 18.74 -4.69 -22.49
CA GLU A 344 19.72 -4.61 -21.41
C GLU A 344 19.99 -3.16 -20.96
N ASP A 345 20.06 -2.22 -21.92
CA ASP A 345 20.31 -0.81 -21.62
C ASP A 345 19.11 -0.18 -20.93
N LYS A 346 17.87 -0.53 -21.36
CA LYS A 346 16.64 -0.10 -20.71
C LYS A 346 16.54 -0.64 -19.29
N LEU A 347 16.78 -1.93 -19.07
CA LEU A 347 16.79 -2.53 -17.73
C LEU A 347 17.81 -1.85 -16.81
N LYS A 348 19.01 -1.62 -17.29
CA LYS A 348 20.08 -0.92 -16.56
C LYS A 348 19.65 0.50 -16.19
N SER A 349 19.08 1.23 -17.14
CA SER A 349 18.57 2.59 -16.95
C SER A 349 17.45 2.61 -15.88
N TYR A 350 16.45 1.75 -16.00
CA TYR A 350 15.36 1.65 -15.02
C TYR A 350 15.88 1.36 -13.60
N LYS A 351 16.81 0.40 -13.47
CA LYS A 351 17.41 0.05 -12.16
C LYS A 351 18.19 1.21 -11.56
N GLN A 352 18.92 1.99 -12.37
CA GLN A 352 19.62 3.20 -11.90
C GLN A 352 18.63 4.27 -11.42
N ASN A 353 17.54 4.47 -12.14
CA ASN A 353 16.51 5.44 -11.80
C ASN A 353 15.76 5.04 -10.52
N ILE A 354 15.48 3.75 -10.33
CA ILE A 354 14.92 3.21 -9.09
C ILE A 354 15.85 3.52 -7.91
N LYS A 355 17.16 3.25 -8.04
CA LYS A 355 18.15 3.54 -6.98
C LYS A 355 18.18 5.02 -6.60
N LYS A 356 18.14 5.92 -7.58
CA LYS A 356 18.12 7.38 -7.36
C LYS A 356 16.84 7.84 -6.67
N SER A 357 15.68 7.30 -7.09
CA SER A 357 14.38 7.72 -6.59
C SER A 357 14.02 7.09 -5.23
N LYS A 358 14.60 5.94 -4.89
CA LYS A 358 14.29 5.19 -3.66
C LYS A 358 14.38 6.03 -2.39
N ILE A 359 15.34 6.96 -2.31
CA ILE A 359 15.56 7.81 -1.14
C ILE A 359 14.32 8.68 -0.86
N LYS A 360 13.66 9.17 -1.91
CA LYS A 360 12.46 10.00 -1.80
C LYS A 360 11.31 9.26 -1.09
N TYR A 361 11.23 7.95 -1.28
CA TYR A 361 10.17 7.08 -0.77
C TYR A 361 10.48 6.48 0.61
N SER A 362 11.39 7.09 1.36
CA SER A 362 11.69 6.67 2.72
C SER A 362 10.67 7.23 3.74
N TRP A 363 10.46 6.52 4.83
CA TRP A 363 9.68 7.03 5.96
C TRP A 363 10.30 8.30 6.56
N SER A 364 11.64 8.43 6.51
CA SER A 364 12.34 9.63 6.95
C SER A 364 11.95 10.85 6.10
N SER A 365 11.87 10.70 4.77
CA SER A 365 11.39 11.77 3.89
C SER A 365 9.91 12.10 4.16
N PHE A 366 9.08 11.08 4.36
CA PHE A 366 7.67 11.27 4.68
C PHE A 366 7.48 12.04 6.00
N VAL A 367 8.19 11.65 7.05
CA VAL A 367 8.13 12.28 8.37
C VAL A 367 8.61 13.74 8.32
N LYS A 368 9.66 14.04 7.54
CA LYS A 368 10.12 15.43 7.33
C LYS A 368 9.02 16.30 6.74
N GLU A 369 8.28 15.80 5.76
CA GLU A 369 7.17 16.55 5.16
C GLU A 369 5.98 16.67 6.12
N LEU A 370 5.65 15.60 6.87
CA LEU A 370 4.63 15.62 7.91
C LEU A 370 4.91 16.68 8.99
N GLN A 371 6.16 16.84 9.40
CA GLN A 371 6.56 17.81 10.44
C GLN A 371 6.47 19.27 10.00
N LYS A 372 6.38 19.56 8.70
CA LYS A 372 6.18 20.92 8.15
C LYS A 372 4.72 21.38 8.22
N LEU A 373 3.78 20.49 8.56
CA LEU A 373 2.35 20.81 8.69
C LEU A 373 2.02 21.44 10.04
#